data_6885e92cc0a699c23172568a4a1d9a37
#
_entry.id   6885e92cc0a699c23172568a4a1d9a37
#
_cell.length_a   1.000
_cell.length_b   1.000
_cell.length_c   1.000
_cell.angle_alpha   90.00
_cell.angle_beta   90.00
_cell.angle_gamma   90.00
#
_symmetry.space_group_name_H-M   'P 1'
#
loop_
_entity.id
_entity.type
_entity.pdbx_description
1 polymer ?
#
loop_
_entity_poly.entity_id
_entity_poly.type
_entity_poly.pdbx_seq_one_letter_code
_entity_poly.pdbx_strand_id
1 'polypeptide(L)'
;MLLLIAGSIPVLLIYAMYVINTGAELSATTLAVPIGLIVAFAAAHVAIRFLAPGADPAILPIVFVLSGIGITFVTRLAPDLAMGQVLWLFVGVAAMIVVLAVVRNLDDLARYKYTIGIAGVVLLLLPMAIGTEQGGSKLWITFGGFSFQPGEIAKILIVLFLASYLADNRELLSASTRTIGPFSFPRLRMLAPMFVMWGMSLLVVVFERDLGSALLFFTIFVVMLYVATGRVSYVLVSLVLLAIGGVLCYHFFNHVRVRVQIWLDPFEDASGSGLQIVQSLFSLADGGLVGTGIGKGLCKLIPVVESDFIFSAIGEEMGLLGASAVLILYMLLTIRGLTTAARAKSDMAAFTAVGLTASLSFQAFLIVAGVTRLLPLTGVTLPFMSQGGSSLLSSFIVVGLLLRAGDQGTGRSAVISGTGIAAANPAASSDASAMAPSADGSRMVPVAHGAHVRGHFGMRTAESGVLGRVALGHRLTVLVTFFAFLFAALIANLTYIQVVKAQDYQDMANNNHTIAKSSYVQRGAILTSDGVTLAESVAQADGTYIRTYPEGSLAAHVVGYVSTQYGATGIEASM
;
A
#
# COMPACT_ATOMS: atom_id res chain seq x y z
N MET A 1 -7.51 -21.65 8.64
CA MET A 1 -7.17 -21.74 10.08
C MET A 1 -5.68 -21.94 10.31
N LEU A 2 -5.06 -23.01 9.79
CA LEU A 2 -3.62 -23.25 10.01
C LEU A 2 -2.72 -22.07 9.62
N LEU A 3 -2.96 -21.41 8.48
CA LEU A 3 -2.19 -20.23 8.06
C LEU A 3 -2.35 -19.02 9.00
N LEU A 4 -3.53 -18.83 9.61
CA LEU A 4 -3.74 -17.78 10.62
C LEU A 4 -2.98 -18.10 11.91
N ILE A 5 -3.01 -19.35 12.35
CA ILE A 5 -2.23 -19.81 13.51
C ILE A 5 -0.74 -19.64 13.24
N ALA A 6 -0.25 -20.07 12.07
CA ALA A 6 1.15 -19.86 11.69
C ALA A 6 1.54 -18.37 11.66
N GLY A 7 0.65 -17.50 11.15
CA GLY A 7 0.86 -16.06 11.13
C GLY A 7 0.80 -15.40 12.51
N SER A 8 0.10 -15.99 13.49
CA SER A 8 0.05 -15.44 14.84
C SER A 8 1.37 -15.59 15.60
N ILE A 9 2.17 -16.59 15.27
CA ILE A 9 3.45 -16.84 15.95
C ILE A 9 4.41 -15.64 15.80
N PRO A 10 4.79 -15.19 14.58
CA PRO A 10 5.70 -14.06 14.45
C PRO A 10 5.10 -12.76 15.03
N VAL A 11 3.80 -12.52 14.90
CA VAL A 11 3.17 -11.33 15.47
C VAL A 11 3.27 -11.31 16.99
N LEU A 12 2.93 -12.42 17.65
CA LEU A 12 3.03 -12.53 19.12
C LEU A 12 4.47 -12.47 19.60
N LEU A 13 5.43 -13.04 18.84
CA LEU A 13 6.85 -12.94 19.18
C LEU A 13 7.36 -11.50 19.11
N ILE A 14 7.02 -10.76 18.04
CA ILE A 14 7.40 -9.35 17.89
C ILE A 14 6.80 -8.52 19.04
N TYR A 15 5.54 -8.75 19.38
CA TYR A 15 4.87 -8.06 20.47
C TYR A 15 5.48 -8.41 21.85
N ALA A 16 5.79 -9.68 22.09
CA ALA A 16 6.47 -10.12 23.31
C ALA A 16 7.87 -9.50 23.44
N MET A 17 8.63 -9.45 22.33
CA MET A 17 9.93 -8.77 22.32
C MET A 17 9.80 -7.28 22.66
N TYR A 18 8.77 -6.60 22.13
CA TYR A 18 8.49 -5.22 22.49
C TYR A 18 8.27 -5.06 24.00
N VAL A 19 7.38 -5.88 24.59
CA VAL A 19 7.07 -5.81 26.05
C VAL A 19 8.31 -6.07 26.89
N ILE A 20 9.09 -7.10 26.56
CA ILE A 20 10.31 -7.47 27.30
C ILE A 20 11.37 -6.36 27.21
N ASN A 21 11.63 -5.83 26.01
CA ASN A 21 12.70 -4.86 25.78
C ASN A 21 12.40 -3.48 26.35
N THR A 22 11.11 -3.11 26.42
CA THR A 22 10.69 -1.80 26.97
C THR A 22 10.39 -1.85 28.47
N GLY A 23 10.42 -3.03 29.09
CA GLY A 23 10.02 -3.20 30.49
C GLY A 23 8.56 -2.84 30.76
N ALA A 24 7.72 -2.87 29.72
CA ALA A 24 6.31 -2.52 29.84
C ALA A 24 5.61 -3.53 30.75
N GLU A 25 4.84 -3.03 31.72
CA GLU A 25 4.05 -3.89 32.59
C GLU A 25 2.97 -4.63 31.82
N LEU A 26 2.71 -5.89 32.16
CA LEU A 26 1.62 -6.69 31.63
C LEU A 26 0.28 -6.19 32.22
N SER A 27 -0.17 -5.04 31.76
CA SER A 27 -1.45 -4.43 32.14
C SER A 27 -2.58 -4.93 31.22
N ALA A 28 -3.83 -4.69 31.63
CA ALA A 28 -4.99 -4.98 30.81
C ALA A 28 -4.95 -4.22 29.45
N THR A 29 -4.40 -3.01 29.44
CA THR A 29 -4.25 -2.19 28.22
C THR A 29 -3.16 -2.76 27.30
N THR A 30 -2.05 -3.24 27.84
CA THR A 30 -0.98 -3.89 27.07
C THR A 30 -1.47 -5.19 26.43
N LEU A 31 -2.25 -6.02 27.16
CA LEU A 31 -2.79 -7.27 26.64
C LEU A 31 -3.99 -7.06 25.69
N ALA A 32 -4.69 -5.93 25.77
CA ALA A 32 -5.82 -5.61 24.90
C ALA A 32 -5.42 -5.58 23.40
N VAL A 33 -4.21 -5.14 23.07
CA VAL A 33 -3.72 -5.03 21.70
C VAL A 33 -3.63 -6.41 21.02
N PRO A 34 -2.84 -7.39 21.50
CA PRO A 34 -2.73 -8.70 20.85
C PRO A 34 -4.04 -9.50 20.94
N ILE A 35 -4.80 -9.39 22.03
CA ILE A 35 -6.10 -10.05 22.17
C ILE A 35 -7.10 -9.46 21.16
N GLY A 36 -7.18 -8.14 21.06
CA GLY A 36 -8.04 -7.45 20.11
C GLY A 36 -7.75 -7.85 18.66
N LEU A 37 -6.47 -7.92 18.30
CA LEU A 37 -6.04 -8.38 16.98
C LEU A 37 -6.52 -9.81 16.70
N ILE A 38 -6.27 -10.76 17.61
CA ILE A 38 -6.68 -12.16 17.45
C ILE A 38 -8.20 -12.27 17.33
N VAL A 39 -8.96 -11.59 18.19
CA VAL A 39 -10.43 -11.60 18.18
C VAL A 39 -10.97 -11.05 16.87
N ALA A 40 -10.45 -9.91 16.40
CA ALA A 40 -10.88 -9.30 15.15
C ALA A 40 -10.66 -10.24 13.94
N PHE A 41 -9.49 -10.87 13.84
CA PHE A 41 -9.19 -11.78 12.72
C PHE A 41 -9.84 -13.16 12.86
N ALA A 42 -10.12 -13.62 14.07
CA ALA A 42 -10.96 -14.81 14.29
C ALA A 42 -12.39 -14.56 13.79
N ALA A 43 -12.98 -13.40 14.15
CA ALA A 43 -14.29 -12.99 13.64
C ALA A 43 -14.30 -12.86 12.12
N ALA A 44 -13.26 -12.23 11.53
CA ALA A 44 -13.07 -12.15 10.09
C ALA A 44 -13.03 -13.53 9.44
N HIS A 45 -12.26 -14.46 10.01
CA HIS A 45 -12.14 -15.83 9.48
C HIS A 45 -13.48 -16.58 9.50
N VAL A 46 -14.22 -16.47 10.60
CA VAL A 46 -15.55 -17.07 10.73
C VAL A 46 -16.51 -16.46 9.69
N ALA A 47 -16.54 -15.13 9.58
CA ALA A 47 -17.39 -14.44 8.61
C ALA A 47 -17.08 -14.85 7.16
N ILE A 48 -15.80 -14.95 6.77
CA ILE A 48 -15.39 -15.37 5.43
C ILE A 48 -15.85 -16.80 5.13
N ARG A 49 -15.81 -17.70 6.12
CA ARG A 49 -16.29 -19.08 5.94
C ARG A 49 -17.74 -19.18 5.53
N PHE A 50 -18.58 -18.27 6.03
CA PHE A 50 -20.02 -18.23 5.73
C PHE A 50 -20.35 -17.35 4.52
N LEU A 51 -19.69 -16.19 4.36
CA LEU A 51 -20.04 -15.20 3.36
C LEU A 51 -19.27 -15.35 2.05
N ALA A 52 -18.05 -15.89 2.08
CA ALA A 52 -17.18 -16.06 0.91
C ALA A 52 -16.36 -17.35 0.99
N PRO A 53 -16.99 -18.54 1.01
CA PRO A 53 -16.31 -19.82 1.25
C PRO A 53 -15.32 -20.22 0.15
N GLY A 54 -15.44 -19.64 -1.04
CA GLY A 54 -14.55 -19.84 -2.19
C GLY A 54 -13.39 -18.86 -2.28
N ALA A 55 -13.31 -17.90 -1.34
CA ALA A 55 -12.25 -16.89 -1.33
C ALA A 55 -10.85 -17.50 -1.14
N ASP A 56 -9.84 -16.77 -1.61
CA ASP A 56 -8.44 -17.18 -1.46
C ASP A 56 -8.04 -17.25 0.03
N PRO A 57 -7.61 -18.42 0.52
CA PRO A 57 -7.32 -18.64 1.94
C PRO A 57 -6.06 -17.94 2.44
N ALA A 58 -5.19 -17.43 1.55
CA ALA A 58 -3.91 -16.84 1.92
C ALA A 58 -4.01 -15.32 2.16
N ILE A 59 -5.00 -14.63 1.58
CA ILE A 59 -5.12 -13.16 1.69
C ILE A 59 -5.27 -12.73 3.15
N LEU A 60 -6.23 -13.32 3.88
CA LEU A 60 -6.49 -12.94 5.27
C LEU A 60 -5.29 -13.16 6.21
N PRO A 61 -4.56 -14.29 6.18
CA PRO A 61 -3.35 -14.49 6.99
C PRO A 61 -2.22 -13.48 6.69
N ILE A 62 -2.02 -13.11 5.41
CA ILE A 62 -1.02 -12.10 5.05
C ILE A 62 -1.40 -10.74 5.64
N VAL A 63 -2.67 -10.34 5.49
CA VAL A 63 -3.19 -9.08 6.08
C VAL A 63 -3.09 -9.10 7.60
N PHE A 64 -3.32 -10.26 8.23
CA PHE A 64 -3.16 -10.44 9.68
C PHE A 64 -1.73 -10.12 10.13
N VAL A 65 -0.72 -10.69 9.46
CA VAL A 65 0.68 -10.47 9.83
C VAL A 65 1.08 -9.00 9.61
N LEU A 66 0.70 -8.41 8.47
CA LEU A 66 0.96 -6.99 8.20
C LEU A 66 0.32 -6.08 9.25
N SER A 67 -0.98 -6.29 9.57
CA SER A 67 -1.68 -5.51 10.57
C SER A 67 -1.11 -5.72 11.99
N GLY A 68 -0.68 -6.94 12.30
CA GLY A 68 -0.08 -7.27 13.59
C GLY A 68 1.27 -6.58 13.81
N ILE A 69 2.14 -6.59 12.80
CA ILE A 69 3.41 -5.85 12.83
C ILE A 69 3.10 -4.35 12.96
N GLY A 70 2.21 -3.82 12.11
CA GLY A 70 1.85 -2.40 12.12
C GLY A 70 1.33 -1.92 13.48
N ILE A 71 0.37 -2.64 14.08
CA ILE A 71 -0.18 -2.28 15.40
C ILE A 71 0.89 -2.37 16.49
N THR A 72 1.79 -3.35 16.42
CA THR A 72 2.90 -3.46 17.39
C THR A 72 3.82 -2.23 17.31
N PHE A 73 4.18 -1.81 16.08
CA PHE A 73 5.01 -0.63 15.89
C PHE A 73 4.27 0.67 16.27
N VAL A 74 2.98 0.82 15.94
CA VAL A 74 2.20 1.99 16.38
C VAL A 74 2.13 2.04 17.90
N THR A 75 1.89 0.90 18.58
CA THR A 75 1.88 0.82 20.05
C THR A 75 3.24 1.23 20.66
N ARG A 76 4.34 0.85 20.02
CA ARG A 76 5.70 1.20 20.45
C ARG A 76 6.03 2.68 20.20
N LEU A 77 5.65 3.22 19.05
CA LEU A 77 6.01 4.59 18.62
C LEU A 77 5.12 5.65 19.26
N ALA A 78 3.83 5.40 19.28
CA ALA A 78 2.77 6.29 19.77
C ALA A 78 1.76 5.51 20.65
N PRO A 79 2.09 5.19 21.91
CA PRO A 79 1.23 4.39 22.79
C PRO A 79 -0.17 4.97 22.96
N ASP A 80 -0.30 6.30 22.96
CA ASP A 80 -1.57 7.02 23.10
C ASP A 80 -2.53 6.74 21.92
N LEU A 81 -2.00 6.42 20.75
CA LEU A 81 -2.78 6.11 19.54
C LEU A 81 -3.09 4.60 19.40
N ALA A 82 -2.47 3.74 20.20
CA ALA A 82 -2.58 2.29 20.08
C ALA A 82 -4.03 1.79 20.19
N MET A 83 -4.77 2.26 21.22
CA MET A 83 -6.17 1.87 21.40
C MET A 83 -7.07 2.37 20.26
N GLY A 84 -6.81 3.58 19.75
CA GLY A 84 -7.47 4.12 18.57
C GLY A 84 -7.24 3.25 17.33
N GLN A 85 -6.00 2.78 17.11
CA GLN A 85 -5.65 1.90 16.00
C GLN A 85 -6.37 0.53 16.10
N VAL A 86 -6.47 -0.05 17.29
CA VAL A 86 -7.23 -1.29 17.53
C VAL A 86 -8.71 -1.08 17.25
N LEU A 87 -9.30 0.03 17.69
CA LEU A 87 -10.69 0.37 17.36
C LEU A 87 -10.92 0.47 15.85
N TRP A 88 -10.03 1.16 15.13
CA TRP A 88 -10.09 1.25 13.68
C TRP A 88 -9.92 -0.11 12.99
N LEU A 89 -9.13 -1.02 13.58
CA LEU A 89 -9.04 -2.40 13.11
C LEU A 89 -10.41 -3.10 13.16
N PHE A 90 -11.13 -3.00 14.31
CA PHE A 90 -12.47 -3.58 14.44
C PHE A 90 -13.47 -2.95 13.45
N VAL A 91 -13.41 -1.62 13.26
CA VAL A 91 -14.23 -0.92 12.27
C VAL A 91 -13.91 -1.40 10.87
N GLY A 92 -12.63 -1.56 10.52
CA GLY A 92 -12.18 -2.08 9.23
C GLY A 92 -12.65 -3.52 8.98
N VAL A 93 -12.46 -4.41 9.95
CA VAL A 93 -12.96 -5.80 9.87
C VAL A 93 -14.48 -5.84 9.74
N ALA A 94 -15.20 -5.02 10.50
CA ALA A 94 -16.66 -4.91 10.38
C ALA A 94 -17.08 -4.43 8.99
N ALA A 95 -16.41 -3.41 8.45
CA ALA A 95 -16.65 -2.92 7.08
C ALA A 95 -16.38 -4.00 6.03
N MET A 96 -15.29 -4.78 6.16
CA MET A 96 -15.01 -5.94 5.31
C MET A 96 -16.15 -6.96 5.35
N ILE A 97 -16.66 -7.28 6.54
CA ILE A 97 -17.79 -8.21 6.71
C ILE A 97 -19.07 -7.65 6.07
N VAL A 98 -19.35 -6.36 6.26
CA VAL A 98 -20.48 -5.66 5.63
C VAL A 98 -20.36 -5.72 4.10
N VAL A 99 -19.19 -5.44 3.55
CA VAL A 99 -18.93 -5.55 2.10
C VAL A 99 -19.22 -6.97 1.62
N LEU A 100 -18.75 -7.99 2.32
CA LEU A 100 -19.01 -9.39 1.96
C LEU A 100 -20.50 -9.78 2.08
N ALA A 101 -21.25 -9.19 3.00
CA ALA A 101 -22.67 -9.46 3.19
C ALA A 101 -23.54 -8.75 2.15
N VAL A 102 -23.22 -7.48 1.83
CA VAL A 102 -24.01 -6.61 0.93
C VAL A 102 -23.67 -6.89 -0.53
N VAL A 103 -22.37 -6.93 -0.88
CA VAL A 103 -21.90 -7.14 -2.24
C VAL A 103 -21.87 -8.64 -2.51
N ARG A 104 -23.01 -9.20 -2.91
CA ARG A 104 -23.10 -10.62 -3.26
C ARG A 104 -22.54 -10.94 -4.64
N ASN A 105 -22.67 -10.01 -5.56
CA ASN A 105 -22.17 -10.13 -6.92
C ASN A 105 -21.54 -8.81 -7.37
N LEU A 106 -20.28 -8.83 -7.82
CA LEU A 106 -19.58 -7.64 -8.31
C LEU A 106 -20.20 -7.11 -9.61
N ASP A 107 -20.75 -8.00 -10.45
CA ASP A 107 -21.37 -7.60 -11.70
C ASP A 107 -22.62 -6.71 -11.50
N ASP A 108 -23.29 -6.81 -10.34
CA ASP A 108 -24.42 -5.96 -10.01
C ASP A 108 -24.01 -4.50 -9.81
N LEU A 109 -22.76 -4.25 -9.39
CA LEU A 109 -22.21 -2.90 -9.24
C LEU A 109 -22.04 -2.20 -10.60
N ALA A 110 -21.88 -2.96 -11.68
CA ALA A 110 -21.76 -2.39 -13.04
C ALA A 110 -22.98 -1.59 -13.46
N ARG A 111 -24.17 -1.88 -12.92
CA ARG A 111 -25.41 -1.12 -13.17
C ARG A 111 -25.30 0.32 -12.67
N TYR A 112 -24.53 0.55 -11.60
CA TYR A 112 -24.38 1.84 -10.94
C TYR A 112 -23.06 2.53 -11.27
N LYS A 113 -22.33 2.10 -12.33
CA LYS A 113 -20.98 2.57 -12.65
C LYS A 113 -20.83 4.09 -12.66
N TYR A 114 -21.77 4.82 -13.32
CA TYR A 114 -21.69 6.28 -13.37
C TYR A 114 -21.96 6.94 -12.02
N THR A 115 -22.90 6.41 -11.23
CA THR A 115 -23.18 6.89 -9.87
C THR A 115 -21.97 6.66 -8.98
N ILE A 116 -21.34 5.47 -9.06
CA ILE A 116 -20.12 5.13 -8.34
C ILE A 116 -18.97 6.06 -8.77
N GLY A 117 -18.81 6.29 -10.07
CA GLY A 117 -17.77 7.19 -10.58
C GLY A 117 -17.95 8.62 -10.11
N ILE A 118 -19.17 9.17 -10.21
CA ILE A 118 -19.49 10.52 -9.72
C ILE A 118 -19.27 10.61 -8.21
N ALA A 119 -19.74 9.64 -7.44
CA ALA A 119 -19.51 9.60 -5.99
C ALA A 119 -18.00 9.58 -5.66
N GLY A 120 -17.19 8.79 -6.39
CA GLY A 120 -15.74 8.77 -6.25
C GLY A 120 -15.11 10.14 -6.51
N VAL A 121 -15.50 10.82 -7.60
CA VAL A 121 -15.02 12.17 -7.93
C VAL A 121 -15.45 13.19 -6.88
N VAL A 122 -16.71 13.15 -6.45
CA VAL A 122 -17.23 14.06 -5.41
C VAL A 122 -16.46 13.87 -4.10
N LEU A 123 -16.23 12.62 -3.65
CA LEU A 123 -15.44 12.34 -2.45
C LEU A 123 -13.99 12.79 -2.59
N LEU A 124 -13.40 12.68 -3.79
CA LEU A 124 -12.04 13.15 -4.04
C LEU A 124 -11.95 14.67 -3.94
N LEU A 125 -12.94 15.39 -4.45
CA LEU A 125 -12.96 16.85 -4.45
C LEU A 125 -13.50 17.47 -3.16
N LEU A 126 -14.17 16.69 -2.32
CA LEU A 126 -14.83 17.15 -1.11
C LEU A 126 -13.88 17.86 -0.11
N PRO A 127 -12.64 17.36 0.14
CA PRO A 127 -11.71 18.05 1.02
C PRO A 127 -11.31 19.45 0.54
N MET A 128 -11.33 19.71 -0.76
CA MET A 128 -11.04 21.05 -1.29
C MET A 128 -12.04 22.10 -0.78
N ALA A 129 -13.32 21.69 -0.64
CA ALA A 129 -14.40 22.57 -0.20
C ALA A 129 -14.48 22.73 1.32
N ILE A 130 -14.44 21.61 2.06
CA ILE A 130 -14.71 21.57 3.50
C ILE A 130 -13.56 20.98 4.35
N GLY A 131 -12.43 20.62 3.72
CA GLY A 131 -11.30 19.99 4.41
C GLY A 131 -10.54 20.96 5.31
N THR A 132 -9.94 20.40 6.35
CA THR A 132 -9.00 21.08 7.25
C THR A 132 -7.57 20.89 6.75
N GLU A 133 -6.76 21.95 6.79
CA GLU A 133 -5.36 21.89 6.42
C GLU A 133 -4.55 21.26 7.56
N GLN A 134 -3.87 20.14 7.28
CA GLN A 134 -2.95 19.47 8.19
C GLN A 134 -1.67 19.14 7.41
N GLY A 135 -0.51 19.48 7.97
CA GLY A 135 0.77 19.23 7.30
C GLY A 135 0.92 19.92 5.92
N GLY A 136 0.24 21.06 5.68
CA GLY A 136 0.28 21.79 4.41
C GLY A 136 -0.58 21.22 3.29
N SER A 137 -1.43 20.21 3.58
CA SER A 137 -2.36 19.59 2.62
C SER A 137 -3.78 19.57 3.16
N LYS A 138 -4.78 19.81 2.28
CA LYS A 138 -6.21 19.77 2.61
C LYS A 138 -6.80 18.42 2.24
N LEU A 139 -6.50 17.38 3.00
CA LEU A 139 -6.92 15.99 2.72
C LEU A 139 -7.97 15.48 3.70
N TRP A 140 -8.09 16.11 4.86
CA TRP A 140 -8.83 15.62 6.01
C TRP A 140 -10.11 16.40 6.26
N ILE A 141 -11.17 15.68 6.59
CA ILE A 141 -12.40 16.25 7.13
C ILE A 141 -12.45 15.85 8.59
N THR A 142 -12.43 16.85 9.49
CA THR A 142 -12.50 16.63 10.94
C THR A 142 -13.92 16.89 11.43
N PHE A 143 -14.51 15.92 12.13
CA PHE A 143 -15.81 16.03 12.73
C PHE A 143 -15.81 15.35 14.11
N GLY A 144 -16.18 16.08 15.17
CA GLY A 144 -16.32 15.52 16.51
C GLY A 144 -15.07 14.82 17.06
N GLY A 145 -13.86 15.28 16.71
CA GLY A 145 -12.59 14.67 17.13
C GLY A 145 -12.11 13.50 16.24
N PHE A 146 -12.89 13.10 15.24
CA PHE A 146 -12.49 12.11 14.24
C PHE A 146 -11.99 12.81 12.99
N SER A 147 -10.86 12.35 12.45
CA SER A 147 -10.33 12.78 11.16
C SER A 147 -10.56 11.67 10.12
N PHE A 148 -11.20 12.02 9.02
CA PHE A 148 -11.50 11.12 7.91
C PHE A 148 -10.93 11.66 6.61
N GLN A 149 -10.28 10.80 5.83
CA GLN A 149 -9.72 11.13 4.51
C GLN A 149 -10.62 10.54 3.41
N PRO A 150 -11.47 11.34 2.75
CA PRO A 150 -12.40 10.84 1.73
C PRO A 150 -11.71 10.23 0.51
N GLY A 151 -10.50 10.69 0.17
CA GLY A 151 -9.68 10.15 -0.92
C GLY A 151 -9.43 8.65 -0.82
N GLU A 152 -9.36 8.10 0.40
CA GLU A 152 -9.20 6.66 0.64
C GLU A 152 -10.41 5.84 0.13
N ILE A 153 -11.62 6.32 0.32
CA ILE A 153 -12.84 5.68 -0.22
C ILE A 153 -13.00 6.01 -1.71
N ALA A 154 -12.68 7.26 -2.12
CA ALA A 154 -12.72 7.66 -3.52
C ALA A 154 -11.88 6.74 -4.41
N LYS A 155 -10.71 6.33 -3.94
CA LYS A 155 -9.82 5.37 -4.61
C LYS A 155 -10.55 4.07 -4.97
N ILE A 156 -11.30 3.50 -4.04
CA ILE A 156 -12.06 2.26 -4.26
C ILE A 156 -13.17 2.47 -5.29
N LEU A 157 -13.92 3.56 -5.16
CA LEU A 157 -15.02 3.87 -6.08
C LEU A 157 -14.53 4.13 -7.50
N ILE A 158 -13.40 4.81 -7.66
CA ILE A 158 -12.76 5.05 -8.96
C ILE A 158 -12.30 3.72 -9.59
N VAL A 159 -11.72 2.80 -8.80
CA VAL A 159 -11.35 1.47 -9.29
C VAL A 159 -12.58 0.69 -9.77
N LEU A 160 -13.69 0.70 -9.00
CA LEU A 160 -14.94 0.03 -9.38
C LEU A 160 -15.55 0.64 -10.65
N PHE A 161 -15.54 1.97 -10.78
CA PHE A 161 -15.95 2.66 -11.99
C PHE A 161 -15.10 2.25 -13.19
N LEU A 162 -13.77 2.28 -13.06
CA LEU A 162 -12.85 1.90 -14.13
C LEU A 162 -13.01 0.44 -14.53
N ALA A 163 -13.18 -0.47 -13.56
CA ALA A 163 -13.40 -1.88 -13.82
C ALA A 163 -14.66 -2.10 -14.68
N SER A 164 -15.76 -1.45 -14.30
CA SER A 164 -17.02 -1.49 -15.05
C SER A 164 -16.90 -0.89 -16.44
N TYR A 165 -16.28 0.29 -16.53
CA TYR A 165 -16.10 1.00 -17.79
C TYR A 165 -15.24 0.21 -18.77
N LEU A 166 -14.13 -0.36 -18.30
CA LEU A 166 -13.20 -1.15 -19.11
C LEU A 166 -13.82 -2.50 -19.50
N ALA A 167 -14.62 -3.13 -18.64
CA ALA A 167 -15.33 -4.37 -18.98
C ALA A 167 -16.29 -4.16 -20.15
N ASP A 168 -17.05 -3.06 -20.15
CA ASP A 168 -18.00 -2.75 -21.21
C ASP A 168 -17.34 -2.30 -22.52
N ASN A 169 -16.17 -1.64 -22.46
CA ASN A 169 -15.53 -1.01 -23.63
C ASN A 169 -14.26 -1.74 -24.10
N ARG A 170 -13.93 -2.91 -23.54
CA ARG A 170 -12.70 -3.67 -23.82
C ARG A 170 -12.50 -3.90 -25.32
N GLU A 171 -13.52 -4.34 -26.03
CA GLU A 171 -13.43 -4.65 -27.46
C GLU A 171 -13.18 -3.40 -28.31
N LEU A 172 -13.86 -2.30 -28.00
CA LEU A 172 -13.65 -1.02 -28.69
C LEU A 172 -12.23 -0.47 -28.47
N LEU A 173 -11.71 -0.59 -27.25
CA LEU A 173 -10.38 -0.13 -26.89
C LEU A 173 -9.27 -0.99 -27.51
N SER A 174 -9.52 -2.28 -27.73
CA SER A 174 -8.57 -3.19 -28.35
C SER A 174 -8.60 -3.16 -29.89
N ALA A 175 -9.75 -2.90 -30.52
CA ALA A 175 -9.94 -2.95 -31.97
C ALA A 175 -9.50 -1.67 -32.72
N SER A 176 -9.60 -0.51 -32.06
CA SER A 176 -9.47 0.80 -32.73
C SER A 176 -8.03 1.31 -32.73
N THR A 177 -7.25 0.95 -33.75
CA THR A 177 -5.86 1.41 -33.90
C THR A 177 -5.56 2.08 -35.22
N ARG A 178 -4.67 3.06 -35.17
CA ARG A 178 -3.99 3.65 -36.33
C ARG A 178 -2.53 3.24 -36.26
N THR A 179 -2.04 2.53 -37.24
CA THR A 179 -0.62 2.14 -37.33
C THR A 179 0.20 3.31 -37.86
N ILE A 180 1.23 3.70 -37.12
CA ILE A 180 2.25 4.67 -37.54
C ILE A 180 3.60 3.97 -37.41
N GLY A 181 4.13 3.46 -38.50
CA GLY A 181 5.33 2.62 -38.51
C GLY A 181 5.11 1.30 -37.75
N PRO A 182 6.09 0.85 -36.94
CA PRO A 182 5.95 -0.38 -36.14
C PRO A 182 5.01 -0.25 -34.93
N PHE A 183 4.56 0.97 -34.63
CA PHE A 183 3.72 1.24 -33.46
C PHE A 183 2.25 1.41 -33.85
N SER A 184 1.37 0.75 -33.14
CA SER A 184 -0.06 0.93 -33.25
C SER A 184 -0.55 1.89 -32.16
N PHE A 185 -0.98 3.09 -32.56
CA PHE A 185 -1.52 4.10 -31.67
C PHE A 185 -3.05 4.01 -31.61
N PRO A 186 -3.65 4.21 -30.43
CA PRO A 186 -5.09 4.32 -30.30
C PRO A 186 -5.59 5.59 -30.99
N ARG A 187 -6.86 5.58 -31.46
CA ARG A 187 -7.49 6.81 -31.99
C ARG A 187 -7.64 7.82 -30.86
N LEU A 188 -7.48 9.11 -31.14
CA LEU A 188 -7.53 10.20 -30.16
C LEU A 188 -8.79 10.16 -29.28
N ARG A 189 -9.94 9.81 -29.86
CA ARG A 189 -11.20 9.64 -29.14
C ARG A 189 -11.15 8.55 -28.08
N MET A 190 -10.33 7.50 -28.27
CA MET A 190 -10.16 6.40 -27.32
C MET A 190 -9.20 6.75 -26.19
N LEU A 191 -8.40 7.82 -26.38
CA LEU A 191 -7.53 8.36 -25.33
C LEU A 191 -8.27 9.32 -24.38
N ALA A 192 -9.51 9.71 -24.70
CA ALA A 192 -10.28 10.65 -23.86
C ALA A 192 -10.35 10.23 -22.37
N PRO A 193 -10.64 8.97 -21.99
CA PRO A 193 -10.62 8.56 -20.60
C PRO A 193 -9.25 8.72 -19.94
N MET A 194 -8.17 8.51 -20.72
CA MET A 194 -6.79 8.68 -20.27
C MET A 194 -6.45 10.13 -19.98
N PHE A 195 -6.87 11.06 -20.87
CA PHE A 195 -6.71 12.49 -20.63
C PHE A 195 -7.54 12.98 -19.44
N VAL A 196 -8.75 12.45 -19.24
CA VAL A 196 -9.58 12.77 -18.07
C VAL A 196 -8.89 12.31 -16.77
N MET A 197 -8.37 11.09 -16.73
CA MET A 197 -7.66 10.58 -15.55
C MET A 197 -6.36 11.32 -15.29
N TRP A 198 -5.61 11.67 -16.35
CA TRP A 198 -4.42 12.49 -16.23
C TRP A 198 -4.75 13.89 -15.72
N GLY A 199 -5.77 14.53 -16.26
CA GLY A 199 -6.26 15.83 -15.79
C GLY A 199 -6.73 15.79 -14.34
N MET A 200 -7.45 14.74 -13.94
CA MET A 200 -7.88 14.54 -12.55
C MET A 200 -6.67 14.37 -11.61
N SER A 201 -5.66 13.60 -12.01
CA SER A 201 -4.43 13.43 -11.23
C SER A 201 -3.69 14.75 -11.04
N LEU A 202 -3.60 15.57 -12.10
CA LEU A 202 -3.04 16.92 -12.00
C LEU A 202 -3.86 17.82 -11.07
N LEU A 203 -5.18 17.73 -11.13
CA LEU A 203 -6.08 18.50 -10.28
C LEU A 203 -5.85 18.16 -8.79
N VAL A 204 -5.67 16.88 -8.45
CA VAL A 204 -5.30 16.45 -7.08
C VAL A 204 -3.98 17.06 -6.65
N VAL A 205 -2.93 17.03 -7.49
CA VAL A 205 -1.64 17.66 -7.17
C VAL A 205 -1.81 19.16 -6.89
N VAL A 206 -2.60 19.83 -7.71
CA VAL A 206 -2.77 21.30 -7.63
C VAL A 206 -3.51 21.71 -6.37
N PHE A 207 -4.65 21.09 -6.11
CA PHE A 207 -5.58 21.55 -5.06
C PHE A 207 -5.35 20.87 -3.71
N GLU A 208 -5.02 19.59 -3.69
CA GLU A 208 -4.79 18.84 -2.45
C GLU A 208 -3.32 18.83 -2.04
N ARG A 209 -2.42 19.20 -2.95
CA ARG A 209 -0.96 19.14 -2.77
C ARG A 209 -0.47 17.73 -2.45
N ASP A 210 -1.20 16.71 -2.94
CA ASP A 210 -0.91 15.30 -2.73
C ASP A 210 -0.37 14.65 -4.01
N LEU A 211 0.97 14.65 -4.11
CA LEU A 211 1.68 14.00 -5.21
C LEU A 211 1.50 12.48 -5.18
N GLY A 212 1.39 11.89 -3.99
CA GLY A 212 1.28 10.45 -3.80
C GLY A 212 -0.04 9.89 -4.35
N SER A 213 -1.16 10.47 -3.93
CA SER A 213 -2.48 10.06 -4.43
C SER A 213 -2.62 10.28 -5.94
N ALA A 214 -2.10 11.39 -6.46
CA ALA A 214 -2.14 11.66 -7.90
C ALA A 214 -1.39 10.59 -8.71
N LEU A 215 -0.17 10.23 -8.27
CA LEU A 215 0.63 9.17 -8.92
C LEU A 215 -0.04 7.80 -8.77
N LEU A 216 -0.67 7.54 -7.61
CA LEU A 216 -1.40 6.31 -7.35
C LEU A 216 -2.61 6.16 -8.30
N PHE A 217 -3.48 7.18 -8.39
CA PHE A 217 -4.65 7.15 -9.29
C PHE A 217 -4.25 6.97 -10.74
N PHE A 218 -3.23 7.70 -11.18
CA PHE A 218 -2.72 7.59 -12.54
C PHE A 218 -2.19 6.19 -12.83
N THR A 219 -1.39 5.62 -11.93
CA THR A 219 -0.81 4.27 -12.10
C THR A 219 -1.89 3.19 -12.09
N ILE A 220 -2.89 3.26 -11.20
CA ILE A 220 -4.02 2.34 -11.20
C ILE A 220 -4.72 2.35 -12.56
N PHE A 221 -4.98 3.53 -13.10
CA PHE A 221 -5.60 3.67 -14.42
C PHE A 221 -4.77 3.02 -15.53
N VAL A 222 -3.45 3.29 -15.56
CA VAL A 222 -2.55 2.73 -16.58
C VAL A 222 -2.48 1.21 -16.50
N VAL A 223 -2.37 0.66 -15.28
CA VAL A 223 -2.33 -0.79 -15.04
C VAL A 223 -3.63 -1.44 -15.52
N MET A 224 -4.77 -0.89 -15.13
CA MET A 224 -6.09 -1.42 -15.52
C MET A 224 -6.29 -1.33 -17.04
N LEU A 225 -5.91 -0.22 -17.66
CA LEU A 225 -5.98 -0.03 -19.11
C LEU A 225 -5.08 -1.02 -19.87
N TYR A 226 -3.87 -1.27 -19.38
CA TYR A 226 -2.97 -2.28 -19.94
C TYR A 226 -3.57 -3.68 -19.85
N VAL A 227 -4.09 -4.06 -18.69
CA VAL A 227 -4.68 -5.39 -18.50
C VAL A 227 -5.92 -5.57 -19.38
N ALA A 228 -6.75 -4.54 -19.51
CA ALA A 228 -7.94 -4.59 -20.35
C ALA A 228 -7.61 -4.72 -21.85
N THR A 229 -6.60 -3.97 -22.33
CA THR A 229 -6.31 -3.85 -23.78
C THR A 229 -5.16 -4.75 -24.25
N GLY A 230 -4.19 -5.05 -23.38
CA GLY A 230 -2.95 -5.76 -23.71
C GLY A 230 -1.96 -4.96 -24.56
N ARG A 231 -2.15 -3.65 -24.69
CA ARG A 231 -1.37 -2.80 -25.58
C ARG A 231 -0.34 -1.97 -24.83
N VAL A 232 0.94 -2.22 -25.09
CA VAL A 232 2.06 -1.47 -24.52
C VAL A 232 2.06 0.00 -24.97
N SER A 233 1.48 0.32 -26.13
CA SER A 233 1.38 1.70 -26.61
C SER A 233 0.63 2.63 -25.64
N TYR A 234 -0.40 2.14 -24.94
CA TYR A 234 -1.08 2.93 -23.89
C TYR A 234 -0.15 3.23 -22.73
N VAL A 235 0.68 2.26 -22.32
CA VAL A 235 1.66 2.46 -21.25
C VAL A 235 2.69 3.51 -21.66
N LEU A 236 3.22 3.43 -22.91
CA LEU A 236 4.18 4.41 -23.42
C LEU A 236 3.61 5.82 -23.47
N VAL A 237 2.38 5.99 -23.99
CA VAL A 237 1.71 7.30 -23.99
C VAL A 237 1.49 7.81 -22.57
N SER A 238 1.12 6.92 -21.64
CA SER A 238 0.96 7.28 -20.21
C SER A 238 2.27 7.74 -19.59
N LEU A 239 3.38 7.08 -19.88
CA LEU A 239 4.68 7.48 -19.37
C LEU A 239 5.10 8.86 -19.90
N VAL A 240 4.83 9.13 -21.19
CA VAL A 240 5.06 10.46 -21.78
C VAL A 240 4.21 11.53 -21.10
N LEU A 241 2.91 11.25 -20.87
CA LEU A 241 2.02 12.17 -20.16
C LEU A 241 2.48 12.38 -18.71
N LEU A 242 2.94 11.34 -18.03
CA LEU A 242 3.49 11.44 -16.68
C LEU A 242 4.73 12.34 -16.64
N ALA A 243 5.65 12.15 -17.61
CA ALA A 243 6.84 12.98 -17.71
C ALA A 243 6.49 14.45 -17.98
N ILE A 244 5.58 14.72 -18.92
CA ILE A 244 5.09 16.08 -19.21
C ILE A 244 4.43 16.68 -17.95
N GLY A 245 3.54 15.95 -17.30
CA GLY A 245 2.87 16.37 -16.09
C GLY A 245 3.85 16.66 -14.95
N GLY A 246 4.84 15.79 -14.76
CA GLY A 246 5.90 15.98 -13.76
C GLY A 246 6.73 17.23 -13.99
N VAL A 247 7.14 17.49 -15.24
CA VAL A 247 7.88 18.71 -15.61
C VAL A 247 7.02 19.96 -15.38
N LEU A 248 5.76 19.94 -15.80
CA LEU A 248 4.84 21.06 -15.56
C LEU A 248 4.66 21.31 -14.06
N CYS A 249 4.40 20.26 -13.27
CA CYS A 249 4.24 20.37 -11.81
C CYS A 249 5.50 20.92 -11.14
N TYR A 250 6.70 20.49 -11.57
CA TYR A 250 7.98 21.00 -11.05
C TYR A 250 8.15 22.50 -11.30
N HIS A 251 7.76 23.00 -12.49
CA HIS A 251 7.89 24.40 -12.84
C HIS A 251 6.83 25.29 -12.17
N PHE A 252 5.60 24.82 -12.06
CA PHE A 252 4.49 25.66 -11.59
C PHE A 252 4.21 25.55 -10.08
N PHE A 253 4.61 24.46 -9.40
CA PHE A 253 4.24 24.23 -8.00
C PHE A 253 5.46 24.11 -7.09
N ASN A 254 5.59 25.05 -6.17
CA ASN A 254 6.73 25.11 -5.24
C ASN A 254 6.82 23.85 -4.34
N HIS A 255 5.69 23.30 -3.87
CA HIS A 255 5.71 22.08 -3.04
C HIS A 255 6.27 20.85 -3.80
N VAL A 256 6.06 20.74 -5.12
CA VAL A 256 6.65 19.68 -5.94
C VAL A 256 8.16 19.91 -6.09
N ARG A 257 8.57 21.16 -6.32
CA ARG A 257 9.99 21.52 -6.42
C ARG A 257 10.76 21.19 -5.14
N VAL A 258 10.22 21.56 -3.98
CA VAL A 258 10.83 21.24 -2.68
C VAL A 258 10.99 19.74 -2.48
N ARG A 259 9.95 18.92 -2.79
CA ARG A 259 10.03 17.46 -2.69
C ARG A 259 11.09 16.86 -3.62
N VAL A 260 11.26 17.42 -4.82
CA VAL A 260 12.31 16.98 -5.76
C VAL A 260 13.71 17.39 -5.26
N GLN A 261 13.87 18.58 -4.71
CA GLN A 261 15.13 19.04 -4.10
C GLN A 261 15.54 18.15 -2.93
N ILE A 262 14.64 17.89 -1.98
CA ILE A 262 14.88 16.97 -0.85
C ILE A 262 15.24 15.56 -1.34
N TRP A 263 14.63 15.10 -2.42
CA TRP A 263 14.95 13.79 -2.99
C TRP A 263 16.35 13.75 -3.61
N LEU A 264 16.77 14.82 -4.31
CA LEU A 264 18.08 14.92 -4.93
C LEU A 264 19.20 15.09 -3.89
N ASP A 265 19.01 16.03 -2.94
CA ASP A 265 19.94 16.24 -1.82
C ASP A 265 19.22 16.60 -0.52
N PRO A 266 18.89 15.60 0.33
CA PRO A 266 18.25 15.86 1.61
C PRO A 266 19.18 16.49 2.65
N PHE A 267 20.51 16.40 2.44
CA PHE A 267 21.51 16.91 3.38
C PHE A 267 21.78 18.41 3.22
N GLU A 268 21.35 19.04 2.12
CA GLU A 268 21.44 20.49 1.92
C GLU A 268 20.68 21.27 3.03
N ASP A 269 19.51 20.72 3.48
CA ASP A 269 18.72 21.28 4.58
C ASP A 269 18.33 20.17 5.57
N ALA A 270 19.34 19.52 6.17
CA ALA A 270 19.18 18.35 7.03
C ALA A 270 18.35 18.59 8.29
N SER A 271 18.28 19.83 8.79
CA SER A 271 17.51 20.23 9.99
C SER A 271 16.14 20.85 9.68
N GLY A 272 15.88 21.20 8.43
CA GLY A 272 14.63 21.79 7.98
C GLY A 272 13.80 20.82 7.14
N SER A 273 13.65 21.13 5.86
CA SER A 273 12.78 20.38 4.94
C SER A 273 13.25 18.94 4.68
N GLY A 274 14.57 18.67 4.77
CA GLY A 274 15.16 17.33 4.60
C GLY A 274 15.15 16.46 5.86
N LEU A 275 14.79 16.99 7.03
CA LEU A 275 14.92 16.33 8.33
C LEU A 275 14.35 14.92 8.37
N GLN A 276 13.12 14.73 7.89
CA GLN A 276 12.46 13.41 7.92
C GLN A 276 13.22 12.36 7.11
N ILE A 277 13.67 12.69 5.90
CA ILE A 277 14.42 11.77 5.03
C ILE A 277 15.81 11.49 5.60
N VAL A 278 16.49 12.51 6.11
CA VAL A 278 17.82 12.34 6.73
C VAL A 278 17.73 11.40 7.94
N GLN A 279 16.78 11.65 8.85
CA GLN A 279 16.57 10.77 10.01
C GLN A 279 16.14 9.35 9.59
N SER A 280 15.33 9.22 8.54
CA SER A 280 14.98 7.92 7.96
C SER A 280 16.21 7.15 7.46
N LEU A 281 17.13 7.82 6.75
CA LEU A 281 18.37 7.19 6.27
C LEU A 281 19.28 6.77 7.42
N PHE A 282 19.38 7.57 8.50
CA PHE A 282 20.13 7.22 9.71
C PHE A 282 19.52 6.01 10.42
N SER A 283 18.18 6.00 10.63
CA SER A 283 17.46 4.85 11.19
C SER A 283 17.69 3.58 10.38
N LEU A 284 17.56 3.65 9.05
CA LEU A 284 17.80 2.49 8.18
C LEU A 284 19.25 2.01 8.28
N ALA A 285 20.23 2.93 8.28
CA ALA A 285 21.64 2.58 8.40
C ALA A 285 21.98 1.91 9.73
N ASP A 286 21.33 2.33 10.82
CA ASP A 286 21.49 1.71 12.14
C ASP A 286 20.92 0.30 12.21
N GLY A 287 19.90 -0.02 11.41
CA GLY A 287 19.25 -1.31 11.41
C GLY A 287 20.15 -2.47 10.96
N GLY A 288 21.09 -2.25 10.05
CA GLY A 288 21.98 -3.30 9.55
C GLY A 288 21.21 -4.55 9.09
N LEU A 289 21.78 -5.74 9.26
CA LEU A 289 21.19 -7.00 8.82
C LEU A 289 20.03 -7.48 9.71
N VAL A 290 20.19 -7.41 11.04
CA VAL A 290 19.27 -8.05 12.00
C VAL A 290 18.46 -7.04 12.84
N GLY A 291 18.76 -5.75 12.72
CA GLY A 291 18.11 -4.68 13.47
C GLY A 291 18.75 -4.41 14.83
N THR A 292 18.38 -3.25 15.39
CA THR A 292 18.78 -2.84 16.75
C THR A 292 18.01 -3.60 17.85
N GLY A 293 16.94 -4.29 17.45
CA GLY A 293 15.98 -4.98 18.32
C GLY A 293 14.72 -4.17 18.57
N ILE A 294 13.59 -4.88 18.67
CA ILE A 294 12.26 -4.28 18.85
C ILE A 294 12.24 -3.44 20.15
N GLY A 295 11.87 -2.18 20.03
CA GLY A 295 11.79 -1.24 21.17
C GLY A 295 13.12 -0.57 21.53
N LYS A 296 14.24 -0.91 20.89
CA LYS A 296 15.58 -0.37 21.19
C LYS A 296 16.08 0.66 20.16
N GLY A 297 15.35 0.83 19.05
CA GLY A 297 15.70 1.80 18.02
C GLY A 297 15.43 3.25 18.45
N LEU A 298 16.10 4.18 17.78
CA LEU A 298 15.97 5.63 17.97
C LEU A 298 15.01 6.26 16.96
N CYS A 299 14.20 5.45 16.31
CA CYS A 299 13.27 5.87 15.25
C CYS A 299 12.30 6.99 15.65
N LYS A 300 12.09 7.26 16.96
CA LYS A 300 11.34 8.43 17.45
C LYS A 300 11.98 9.79 17.10
N LEU A 301 13.23 9.80 16.65
CA LEU A 301 13.88 11.00 16.11
C LEU A 301 13.31 11.42 14.75
N ILE A 302 12.62 10.52 14.06
CA ILE A 302 11.90 10.83 12.82
C ILE A 302 10.55 11.46 13.19
N PRO A 303 10.25 12.70 12.79
CA PRO A 303 8.95 13.31 13.03
C PRO A 303 7.80 12.52 12.36
N VAL A 304 6.72 12.26 13.11
CA VAL A 304 5.51 11.51 12.65
C VAL A 304 5.85 10.11 12.10
N VAL A 305 6.79 9.45 12.75
CA VAL A 305 7.31 8.13 12.34
C VAL A 305 6.21 7.05 12.25
N GLU A 306 5.21 7.11 13.11
CA GLU A 306 4.09 6.16 13.19
C GLU A 306 3.17 6.16 11.95
N SER A 307 3.20 7.22 11.16
CA SER A 307 2.42 7.36 9.92
C SER A 307 3.28 7.03 8.69
N ASP A 308 3.95 8.05 8.15
CA ASP A 308 4.60 7.97 6.84
C ASP A 308 5.95 7.26 6.87
N PHE A 309 6.61 7.20 8.04
CA PHE A 309 7.94 6.63 8.19
C PHE A 309 7.98 5.33 9.02
N ILE A 310 6.84 4.67 9.21
CA ILE A 310 6.77 3.41 9.99
C ILE A 310 7.70 2.33 9.41
N PHE A 311 7.90 2.31 8.08
CA PHE A 311 8.81 1.37 7.44
C PHE A 311 10.27 1.61 7.83
N SER A 312 10.68 2.86 8.08
CA SER A 312 12.03 3.18 8.56
C SER A 312 12.25 2.65 9.97
N ALA A 313 11.24 2.76 10.86
CA ALA A 313 11.28 2.16 12.18
C ALA A 313 11.39 0.63 12.13
N ILE A 314 10.66 -0.02 11.21
CA ILE A 314 10.76 -1.45 10.97
C ILE A 314 12.17 -1.82 10.49
N GLY A 315 12.72 -1.04 9.56
CA GLY A 315 14.06 -1.23 9.02
C GLY A 315 15.15 -1.05 10.07
N GLU A 316 14.98 -0.13 11.03
CA GLU A 316 15.91 0.07 12.15
C GLU A 316 15.83 -1.08 13.16
N GLU A 317 14.61 -1.40 13.65
CA GLU A 317 14.45 -2.34 14.75
C GLU A 317 14.50 -3.82 14.34
N MET A 318 14.06 -4.15 13.11
CA MET A 318 14.06 -5.52 12.56
C MET A 318 15.15 -5.75 11.50
N GLY A 319 15.89 -4.72 11.11
CA GLY A 319 16.95 -4.79 10.13
C GLY A 319 16.48 -5.13 8.71
N LEU A 320 17.46 -5.44 7.85
CA LEU A 320 17.23 -5.84 6.46
C LEU A 320 16.34 -7.07 6.35
N LEU A 321 16.53 -8.06 7.23
CA LEU A 321 15.74 -9.30 7.20
C LEU A 321 14.26 -9.04 7.50
N GLY A 322 13.95 -8.27 8.55
CA GLY A 322 12.58 -7.95 8.91
C GLY A 322 11.89 -7.04 7.89
N ALA A 323 12.55 -5.99 7.44
CA ALA A 323 12.02 -5.09 6.43
C ALA A 323 11.81 -5.79 5.09
N SER A 324 12.74 -6.66 4.66
CA SER A 324 12.57 -7.50 3.47
C SER A 324 11.41 -8.49 3.61
N ALA A 325 11.21 -9.08 4.80
CA ALA A 325 10.07 -9.97 5.05
C ALA A 325 8.73 -9.22 4.88
N VAL A 326 8.63 -7.97 5.34
CA VAL A 326 7.44 -7.12 5.11
C VAL A 326 7.22 -6.88 3.61
N LEU A 327 8.26 -6.55 2.84
CA LEU A 327 8.16 -6.36 1.39
C LEU A 327 7.73 -7.65 0.67
N ILE A 328 8.23 -8.81 1.11
CA ILE A 328 7.82 -10.11 0.59
C ILE A 328 6.35 -10.40 0.91
N LEU A 329 5.83 -10.00 2.08
CA LEU A 329 4.41 -10.14 2.40
C LEU A 329 3.53 -9.30 1.47
N TYR A 330 3.91 -8.05 1.15
CA TYR A 330 3.21 -7.25 0.15
C TYR A 330 3.29 -7.88 -1.25
N MET A 331 4.44 -8.42 -1.62
CA MET A 331 4.59 -9.14 -2.89
C MET A 331 3.70 -10.39 -2.94
N LEU A 332 3.61 -11.17 -1.86
CA LEU A 332 2.71 -12.31 -1.76
C LEU A 332 1.24 -11.89 -1.85
N LEU A 333 0.85 -10.79 -1.19
CA LEU A 333 -0.48 -10.22 -1.31
C LEU A 333 -0.79 -9.82 -2.76
N THR A 334 0.16 -9.22 -3.46
CA THR A 334 0.07 -8.86 -4.88
C THR A 334 -0.15 -10.10 -5.76
N ILE A 335 0.66 -11.15 -5.57
CA ILE A 335 0.53 -12.41 -6.31
C ILE A 335 -0.84 -13.04 -6.06
N ARG A 336 -1.31 -13.08 -4.82
CA ARG A 336 -2.62 -13.68 -4.48
C ARG A 336 -3.78 -12.86 -5.05
N GLY A 337 -3.72 -11.53 -4.99
CA GLY A 337 -4.72 -10.65 -5.60
C GLY A 337 -4.78 -10.80 -7.13
N LEU A 338 -3.64 -10.84 -7.82
CA LEU A 338 -3.59 -11.05 -9.27
C LEU A 338 -3.98 -12.49 -9.67
N THR A 339 -3.69 -13.49 -8.82
CA THR A 339 -4.18 -14.86 -9.02
C THR A 339 -5.70 -14.92 -8.89
N THR A 340 -6.27 -14.16 -7.95
CA THR A 340 -7.73 -13.99 -7.81
C THR A 340 -8.33 -13.40 -9.09
N ALA A 341 -7.71 -12.37 -9.66
CA ALA A 341 -8.12 -11.79 -10.94
C ALA A 341 -8.05 -12.80 -12.11
N ALA A 342 -7.01 -13.61 -12.15
CA ALA A 342 -6.84 -14.65 -13.18
C ALA A 342 -7.93 -15.73 -13.13
N ARG A 343 -8.46 -16.01 -11.94
CA ARG A 343 -9.52 -17.01 -11.70
C ARG A 343 -10.94 -16.45 -11.79
N ALA A 344 -11.08 -15.13 -11.93
CA ALA A 344 -12.38 -14.48 -12.01
C ALA A 344 -13.20 -14.95 -13.22
N LYS A 345 -14.52 -15.08 -13.03
CA LYS A 345 -15.44 -15.55 -14.08
C LYS A 345 -15.91 -14.42 -15.00
N SER A 346 -15.98 -13.20 -14.49
CA SER A 346 -16.39 -12.02 -15.26
C SER A 346 -15.23 -11.03 -15.42
N ASP A 347 -15.26 -10.24 -16.50
CA ASP A 347 -14.29 -9.18 -16.75
C ASP A 347 -14.38 -8.09 -15.67
N MET A 348 -15.59 -7.79 -15.16
CA MET A 348 -15.80 -6.85 -14.06
C MET A 348 -15.07 -7.31 -12.79
N ALA A 349 -15.23 -8.57 -12.39
CA ALA A 349 -14.57 -9.13 -11.22
C ALA A 349 -13.04 -9.18 -11.41
N ALA A 350 -12.56 -9.55 -12.62
CA ALA A 350 -11.15 -9.59 -12.96
C ALA A 350 -10.52 -8.20 -12.85
N PHE A 351 -11.10 -7.17 -13.50
CA PHE A 351 -10.57 -5.81 -13.49
C PHE A 351 -10.67 -5.16 -12.11
N THR A 352 -11.73 -5.45 -11.34
CA THR A 352 -11.84 -5.03 -9.95
C THR A 352 -10.69 -5.59 -9.12
N ALA A 353 -10.43 -6.90 -9.22
CA ALA A 353 -9.34 -7.53 -8.49
C ALA A 353 -7.96 -6.99 -8.91
N VAL A 354 -7.72 -6.74 -10.21
CA VAL A 354 -6.50 -6.11 -10.72
C VAL A 354 -6.32 -4.71 -10.14
N GLY A 355 -7.35 -3.85 -10.26
CA GLY A 355 -7.26 -2.45 -9.84
C GLY A 355 -7.03 -2.30 -8.34
N LEU A 356 -7.76 -3.08 -7.53
CA LEU A 356 -7.61 -3.08 -6.07
C LEU A 356 -6.24 -3.62 -5.63
N THR A 357 -5.77 -4.71 -6.26
CA THR A 357 -4.43 -5.25 -5.98
C THR A 357 -3.35 -4.26 -6.38
N ALA A 358 -3.44 -3.67 -7.58
CA ALA A 358 -2.49 -2.66 -8.04
C ALA A 358 -2.45 -1.44 -7.11
N SER A 359 -3.62 -1.00 -6.60
CA SER A 359 -3.72 0.09 -5.64
C SER A 359 -2.93 -0.19 -4.37
N LEU A 360 -3.16 -1.34 -3.71
CA LEU A 360 -2.44 -1.71 -2.48
C LEU A 360 -0.94 -1.87 -2.71
N SER A 361 -0.57 -2.58 -3.79
CA SER A 361 0.82 -2.91 -4.10
C SER A 361 1.63 -1.67 -4.47
N PHE A 362 1.05 -0.80 -5.29
CA PHE A 362 1.73 0.42 -5.72
C PHE A 362 1.78 1.46 -4.60
N GLN A 363 0.76 1.55 -3.75
CA GLN A 363 0.79 2.39 -2.55
C GLN A 363 1.91 1.95 -1.60
N ALA A 364 2.04 0.63 -1.34
CA ALA A 364 3.15 0.10 -0.53
C ALA A 364 4.52 0.36 -1.17
N PHE A 365 4.63 0.22 -2.50
CA PHE A 365 5.85 0.57 -3.23
C PHE A 365 6.20 2.05 -3.08
N LEU A 366 5.24 2.95 -3.30
CA LEU A 366 5.47 4.39 -3.27
C LEU A 366 5.99 4.88 -1.92
N ILE A 367 5.37 4.44 -0.82
CA ILE A 367 5.80 4.90 0.51
C ILE A 367 7.20 4.38 0.84
N VAL A 368 7.47 3.09 0.60
CA VAL A 368 8.79 2.53 0.87
C VAL A 368 9.86 3.15 -0.04
N ALA A 369 9.57 3.37 -1.31
CA ALA A 369 10.47 4.06 -2.23
C ALA A 369 10.75 5.52 -1.79
N GLY A 370 9.76 6.20 -1.22
CA GLY A 370 9.90 7.55 -0.66
C GLY A 370 10.82 7.59 0.54
N VAL A 371 10.58 6.75 1.56
CA VAL A 371 11.37 6.75 2.80
C VAL A 371 12.79 6.20 2.61
N THR A 372 13.01 5.38 1.57
CA THR A 372 14.35 4.90 1.17
C THR A 372 15.03 5.78 0.12
N ARG A 373 14.49 6.97 -0.16
CA ARG A 373 15.04 7.90 -1.16
C ARG A 373 15.17 7.32 -2.57
N LEU A 374 14.43 6.26 -2.92
CA LEU A 374 14.39 5.73 -4.30
C LEU A 374 13.53 6.63 -5.20
N LEU A 375 12.45 7.19 -4.65
CA LEU A 375 11.55 8.17 -5.27
C LEU A 375 11.38 9.39 -4.35
N PRO A 376 10.85 10.53 -4.86
CA PRO A 376 10.45 11.63 -4.00
C PRO A 376 9.40 11.19 -2.98
N LEU A 377 9.46 11.72 -1.75
CA LEU A 377 8.51 11.42 -0.69
C LEU A 377 7.09 11.79 -1.10
N THR A 378 6.16 10.86 -0.92
CA THR A 378 4.78 10.98 -1.40
C THR A 378 3.78 11.33 -0.30
N GLY A 379 4.06 10.97 0.97
CA GLY A 379 3.15 11.24 2.09
C GLY A 379 1.89 10.36 2.11
N VAL A 380 1.93 9.19 1.46
CA VAL A 380 0.85 8.19 1.55
C VAL A 380 1.15 7.21 2.68
N THR A 381 0.12 6.63 3.28
CA THR A 381 0.27 5.64 4.35
C THR A 381 0.61 4.25 3.83
N LEU A 382 1.34 3.44 4.61
CA LEU A 382 1.60 2.04 4.30
C LEU A 382 0.36 1.19 4.66
N PRO A 383 -0.32 0.56 3.69
CA PRO A 383 -1.56 -0.17 3.93
C PRO A 383 -1.43 -1.21 5.04
N PHE A 384 -2.42 -1.29 5.94
CA PHE A 384 -2.49 -2.15 7.12
C PHE A 384 -1.49 -1.84 8.24
N MET A 385 -0.42 -1.09 7.99
CA MET A 385 0.69 -0.91 8.94
C MET A 385 0.74 0.48 9.55
N SER A 386 0.67 1.54 8.73
CA SER A 386 0.74 2.92 9.23
C SER A 386 -0.44 3.28 10.15
N GLN A 387 -0.18 4.17 11.08
CA GLN A 387 -1.23 4.83 11.83
C GLN A 387 -2.12 5.62 10.85
N GLY A 388 -3.43 5.33 10.87
CA GLY A 388 -4.38 6.01 10.00
C GLY A 388 -5.70 5.24 9.88
N GLY A 389 -6.76 5.72 10.56
CA GLY A 389 -8.04 5.05 10.61
C GLY A 389 -8.71 4.90 9.25
N SER A 390 -8.70 5.96 8.43
CA SER A 390 -9.31 5.95 7.09
C SER A 390 -8.59 5.00 6.13
N SER A 391 -7.26 4.95 6.18
CA SER A 391 -6.45 4.06 5.36
C SER A 391 -6.64 2.60 5.76
N LEU A 392 -6.73 2.32 7.06
CA LEU A 392 -7.00 0.97 7.56
C LEU A 392 -8.40 0.50 7.15
N LEU A 393 -9.42 1.36 7.32
CA LEU A 393 -10.80 1.11 6.87
C LEU A 393 -10.86 0.79 5.38
N SER A 394 -10.27 1.64 4.53
CA SER A 394 -10.26 1.45 3.07
C SER A 394 -9.54 0.16 2.68
N SER A 395 -8.41 -0.15 3.32
CA SER A 395 -7.64 -1.36 3.08
C SER A 395 -8.45 -2.64 3.38
N PHE A 396 -9.24 -2.66 4.46
CA PHE A 396 -10.13 -3.79 4.76
C PHE A 396 -11.33 -3.89 3.80
N ILE A 397 -11.89 -2.76 3.33
CA ILE A 397 -12.91 -2.76 2.28
C ILE A 397 -12.33 -3.37 1.00
N VAL A 398 -11.11 -2.99 0.61
CA VAL A 398 -10.40 -3.57 -0.54
C VAL A 398 -10.23 -5.09 -0.37
N VAL A 399 -9.82 -5.56 0.81
CA VAL A 399 -9.73 -7.00 1.10
C VAL A 399 -11.08 -7.69 0.95
N GLY A 400 -12.17 -7.09 1.46
CA GLY A 400 -13.53 -7.61 1.30
C GLY A 400 -13.94 -7.80 -0.16
N LEU A 401 -13.66 -6.81 -1.01
CA LEU A 401 -13.94 -6.89 -2.44
C LEU A 401 -13.05 -7.91 -3.16
N LEU A 402 -11.76 -8.03 -2.79
CA LEU A 402 -10.86 -9.07 -3.32
C LEU A 402 -11.32 -10.48 -2.95
N LEU A 403 -11.72 -10.70 -1.70
CA LEU A 403 -12.26 -11.97 -1.25
C LEU A 403 -13.56 -12.32 -1.98
N ARG A 404 -14.43 -11.34 -2.24
CA ARG A 404 -15.65 -11.54 -3.03
C ARG A 404 -15.33 -11.91 -4.48
N ALA A 405 -14.36 -11.24 -5.11
CA ALA A 405 -13.91 -11.58 -6.46
C ALA A 405 -13.39 -13.03 -6.54
N GLY A 406 -12.65 -13.48 -5.52
CA GLY A 406 -12.15 -14.86 -5.42
C GLY A 406 -13.26 -15.89 -5.23
N ASP A 407 -14.25 -15.60 -4.39
CA ASP A 407 -15.39 -16.47 -4.13
C ASP A 407 -16.22 -16.70 -5.40
N GLN A 408 -16.52 -15.66 -6.13
CA GLN A 408 -17.21 -15.75 -7.43
C GLN A 408 -16.40 -16.53 -8.46
N GLY A 409 -15.08 -16.38 -8.46
CA GLY A 409 -14.18 -17.10 -9.36
C GLY A 409 -14.22 -18.62 -9.17
N THR A 410 -14.31 -19.09 -7.93
CA THR A 410 -14.38 -20.54 -7.63
C THR A 410 -15.77 -21.14 -7.83
N GLY A 411 -16.83 -20.34 -7.82
CA GLY A 411 -18.23 -20.80 -7.93
C GLY A 411 -18.72 -21.63 -6.75
N ARG A 412 -17.95 -21.69 -5.66
CA ARG A 412 -18.23 -22.54 -4.49
C ARG A 412 -19.47 -22.07 -3.72
N SER A 413 -19.74 -20.76 -3.73
CA SER A 413 -20.96 -20.16 -3.18
C SER A 413 -22.23 -20.67 -3.86
N ALA A 414 -22.20 -20.84 -5.18
CA ALA A 414 -23.32 -21.37 -5.96
C ALA A 414 -23.62 -22.85 -5.60
N VAL A 415 -22.58 -23.64 -5.34
CA VAL A 415 -22.71 -25.04 -4.90
C VAL A 415 -23.34 -25.15 -3.51
N ILE A 416 -22.92 -24.31 -2.58
CA ILE A 416 -23.46 -24.29 -1.19
C ILE A 416 -24.90 -23.79 -1.17
N SER A 417 -25.27 -22.85 -2.05
CA SER A 417 -26.64 -22.31 -2.17
C SER A 417 -27.62 -23.29 -2.86
N GLY A 418 -27.20 -24.49 -3.24
CA GLY A 418 -28.05 -25.49 -3.88
C GLY A 418 -28.40 -25.23 -5.34
N THR A 419 -28.02 -24.07 -5.89
CA THR A 419 -28.27 -23.72 -7.29
C THR A 419 -27.21 -24.29 -8.26
N GLY A 420 -26.11 -24.82 -7.70
CA GLY A 420 -24.97 -25.34 -8.47
C GLY A 420 -25.04 -26.86 -8.78
N ILE A 421 -25.99 -27.60 -8.20
CA ILE A 421 -26.05 -29.07 -8.35
C ILE A 421 -26.34 -29.50 -9.79
N ALA A 422 -27.10 -28.68 -10.52
CA ALA A 422 -27.41 -28.91 -11.93
C ALA A 422 -26.23 -28.66 -12.91
N ALA A 423 -25.23 -27.89 -12.51
CA ALA A 423 -24.08 -27.56 -13.35
C ALA A 423 -22.84 -28.43 -13.11
N ALA A 424 -22.85 -29.25 -12.06
CA ALA A 424 -21.69 -30.06 -11.65
C ALA A 424 -21.71 -31.53 -12.16
N ASN A 425 -22.70 -31.90 -12.95
CA ASN A 425 -22.79 -33.27 -13.49
C ASN A 425 -22.76 -33.25 -15.03
N PRO A 426 -21.61 -33.02 -15.69
CA PRO A 426 -21.50 -33.15 -17.14
C PRO A 426 -21.60 -34.59 -17.62
N ALA A 427 -21.56 -35.59 -16.72
CA ALA A 427 -21.64 -37.01 -17.05
C ALA A 427 -23.08 -37.54 -17.16
N ALA A 428 -24.10 -36.76 -16.75
CA ALA A 428 -25.49 -37.21 -16.83
C ALA A 428 -26.21 -36.85 -18.14
N SER A 429 -25.54 -36.12 -19.06
CA SER A 429 -26.12 -35.74 -20.36
C SER A 429 -25.59 -36.51 -21.55
N SER A 430 -24.72 -37.53 -21.37
CA SER A 430 -24.14 -38.29 -22.47
C SER A 430 -24.84 -39.63 -22.73
N ASP A 431 -25.80 -40.06 -21.89
CA ASP A 431 -26.44 -41.39 -22.06
C ASP A 431 -27.90 -41.36 -22.50
N ALA A 432 -28.39 -40.27 -23.08
CA ALA A 432 -29.73 -40.17 -23.65
C ALA A 432 -29.74 -40.00 -25.17
N SER A 433 -28.76 -40.56 -25.88
CA SER A 433 -28.79 -40.71 -27.34
C SER A 433 -28.48 -42.17 -27.71
N ALA A 434 -29.23 -43.11 -27.12
CA ALA A 434 -29.28 -44.44 -27.65
C ALA A 434 -30.11 -44.44 -28.93
N MET A 435 -29.44 -44.71 -30.04
CA MET A 435 -29.98 -44.93 -31.38
C MET A 435 -31.16 -45.89 -31.37
N ALA A 436 -32.29 -45.46 -31.89
CA ALA A 436 -33.25 -46.36 -32.48
C ALA A 436 -32.93 -46.48 -33.99
N PRO A 437 -32.79 -47.68 -34.55
CA PRO A 437 -32.56 -47.86 -35.97
C PRO A 437 -33.86 -47.63 -36.72
N SER A 438 -33.95 -46.57 -37.54
CA SER A 438 -34.97 -46.47 -38.55
C SER A 438 -34.44 -47.05 -39.85
N ALA A 439 -35.05 -48.17 -40.27
CA ALA A 439 -35.01 -48.62 -41.66
C ALA A 439 -35.81 -47.62 -42.49
N ASP A 440 -35.17 -46.83 -43.28
CA ASP A 440 -35.47 -46.57 -44.68
C ASP A 440 -34.54 -45.53 -45.27
N GLY A 441 -33.98 -45.84 -46.40
CA GLY A 441 -33.04 -44.98 -47.09
C GLY A 441 -33.76 -43.88 -47.84
N SER A 442 -33.06 -42.77 -48.02
CA SER A 442 -33.32 -41.65 -48.91
C SER A 442 -34.21 -40.51 -48.36
N ARG A 443 -33.55 -39.42 -48.05
CA ARG A 443 -33.78 -38.03 -48.38
C ARG A 443 -33.27 -37.09 -47.29
N MET A 444 -32.25 -36.33 -47.64
CA MET A 444 -31.91 -35.11 -46.91
C MET A 444 -33.11 -34.17 -46.97
N VAL A 445 -33.63 -33.80 -45.81
CA VAL A 445 -34.57 -32.71 -45.64
C VAL A 445 -33.85 -31.54 -44.98
N PRO A 446 -33.88 -30.35 -45.56
CA PRO A 446 -33.24 -29.18 -44.92
C PRO A 446 -34.05 -28.79 -43.68
N VAL A 447 -33.37 -28.70 -42.55
CA VAL A 447 -33.94 -28.20 -41.29
C VAL A 447 -34.28 -26.72 -41.47
N ALA A 448 -35.57 -26.38 -41.36
CA ALA A 448 -36.11 -25.04 -41.44
C ALA A 448 -35.52 -24.14 -40.34
N HIS A 449 -34.96 -23.02 -40.75
CA HIS A 449 -34.69 -21.86 -39.91
C HIS A 449 -36.00 -21.27 -39.42
N GLY A 450 -36.12 -21.07 -38.12
CA GLY A 450 -37.22 -20.25 -37.61
C GLY A 450 -37.53 -20.46 -36.14
N ALA A 451 -36.74 -19.88 -35.26
CA ALA A 451 -37.23 -19.37 -34.00
C ALA A 451 -36.35 -18.19 -33.58
N HIS A 452 -36.84 -16.98 -33.89
CA HIS A 452 -36.27 -15.73 -33.35
C HIS A 452 -36.48 -15.69 -31.84
N VAL A 453 -35.47 -16.12 -31.07
CA VAL A 453 -35.32 -15.72 -29.68
C VAL A 453 -34.57 -14.38 -29.70
N ARG A 454 -35.29 -13.29 -29.43
CA ARG A 454 -34.69 -11.99 -29.09
C ARG A 454 -33.97 -12.14 -27.76
N GLY A 455 -32.77 -12.70 -27.77
CA GLY A 455 -31.80 -12.64 -26.67
C GLY A 455 -30.84 -11.51 -26.98
N HIS A 456 -30.55 -10.69 -25.99
CA HIS A 456 -29.60 -9.61 -26.04
C HIS A 456 -28.29 -10.03 -26.72
N PHE A 457 -27.91 -9.26 -27.74
CA PHE A 457 -26.66 -9.40 -28.48
C PHE A 457 -25.45 -9.22 -27.58
N GLY A 458 -24.97 -10.31 -26.99
CA GLY A 458 -23.56 -10.46 -26.64
C GLY A 458 -22.94 -11.25 -27.79
N MET A 459 -22.38 -10.59 -28.80
CA MET A 459 -21.50 -11.25 -29.74
C MET A 459 -20.35 -11.87 -28.93
N ARG A 460 -20.31 -13.21 -28.88
CA ARG A 460 -19.15 -13.95 -28.38
C ARG A 460 -18.02 -13.74 -29.40
N THR A 461 -17.20 -12.73 -29.18
CA THR A 461 -15.96 -12.56 -29.94
C THR A 461 -14.97 -13.65 -29.54
N ALA A 462 -14.03 -13.97 -30.40
CA ALA A 462 -12.96 -14.95 -30.15
C ALA A 462 -12.16 -14.63 -28.86
N GLU A 463 -12.20 -13.37 -28.40
CA GLU A 463 -11.57 -12.94 -27.16
C GLU A 463 -12.40 -13.21 -25.88
N SER A 464 -13.70 -13.44 -25.96
CA SER A 464 -14.54 -13.81 -24.81
C SER A 464 -14.47 -15.30 -24.44
N GLY A 465 -13.82 -16.13 -25.27
CA GLY A 465 -13.63 -17.57 -25.09
C GLY A 465 -12.30 -17.92 -24.40
N VAL A 466 -11.82 -19.13 -24.67
CA VAL A 466 -10.55 -19.69 -24.14
C VAL A 466 -9.36 -18.81 -24.50
N LEU A 467 -9.31 -18.28 -25.72
CA LEU A 467 -8.22 -17.38 -26.21
C LEU A 467 -8.17 -16.08 -25.43
N GLY A 468 -9.32 -15.49 -25.07
CA GLY A 468 -9.35 -14.28 -24.22
C GLY A 468 -8.83 -14.50 -22.82
N ARG A 469 -9.08 -15.68 -22.23
CA ARG A 469 -8.52 -16.05 -20.90
C ARG A 469 -7.02 -16.30 -20.94
N VAL A 470 -6.50 -16.91 -21.99
CA VAL A 470 -5.05 -17.11 -22.17
C VAL A 470 -4.34 -15.75 -22.31
N ALA A 471 -4.91 -14.84 -23.11
CA ALA A 471 -4.37 -13.49 -23.27
C ALA A 471 -4.39 -12.70 -21.96
N LEU A 472 -5.45 -12.80 -21.15
CA LEU A 472 -5.54 -12.18 -19.82
C LEU A 472 -4.48 -12.76 -18.88
N GLY A 473 -4.33 -14.10 -18.86
CA GLY A 473 -3.31 -14.78 -18.04
C GLY A 473 -1.89 -14.26 -18.32
N HIS A 474 -1.52 -14.13 -19.61
CA HIS A 474 -0.22 -13.56 -19.99
C HIS A 474 -0.04 -12.12 -19.49
N ARG A 475 -1.04 -11.24 -19.64
CA ARG A 475 -0.99 -9.85 -19.14
C ARG A 475 -0.83 -9.79 -17.62
N LEU A 476 -1.51 -10.65 -16.89
CA LEU A 476 -1.37 -10.75 -15.43
C LEU A 476 0.01 -11.27 -15.02
N THR A 477 0.59 -12.21 -15.77
CA THR A 477 1.98 -12.66 -15.53
C THR A 477 2.96 -11.52 -15.71
N VAL A 478 2.83 -10.72 -16.77
CA VAL A 478 3.65 -9.50 -16.98
C VAL A 478 3.51 -8.54 -15.81
N LEU A 479 2.29 -8.37 -15.29
CA LEU A 479 2.04 -7.49 -14.15
C LEU A 479 2.65 -8.03 -12.84
N VAL A 480 2.57 -9.35 -12.60
CA VAL A 480 3.26 -10.00 -11.47
C VAL A 480 4.77 -9.76 -11.57
N THR A 481 5.36 -9.96 -12.76
CA THR A 481 6.79 -9.73 -12.99
C THR A 481 7.16 -8.26 -12.76
N PHE A 482 6.33 -7.33 -13.21
CA PHE A 482 6.52 -5.91 -12.98
C PHE A 482 6.55 -5.56 -11.48
N PHE A 483 5.56 -6.00 -10.71
CA PHE A 483 5.55 -5.77 -9.26
C PHE A 483 6.69 -6.50 -8.55
N ALA A 484 7.04 -7.73 -8.99
CA ALA A 484 8.20 -8.45 -8.47
C ALA A 484 9.50 -7.65 -8.66
N PHE A 485 9.67 -7.06 -9.84
CA PHE A 485 10.79 -6.17 -10.12
C PHE A 485 10.80 -4.94 -9.22
N LEU A 486 9.65 -4.29 -9.02
CA LEU A 486 9.53 -3.12 -8.13
C LEU A 486 9.92 -3.47 -6.69
N PHE A 487 9.40 -4.56 -6.13
CA PHE A 487 9.73 -4.99 -4.76
C PHE A 487 11.18 -5.47 -4.65
N ALA A 488 11.72 -6.14 -5.67
CA ALA A 488 13.14 -6.51 -5.71
C ALA A 488 14.05 -5.27 -5.75
N ALA A 489 13.68 -4.23 -6.49
CA ALA A 489 14.39 -2.95 -6.52
C ALA A 489 14.38 -2.27 -5.13
N LEU A 490 13.26 -2.34 -4.39
CA LEU A 490 13.19 -1.84 -3.02
C LEU A 490 14.13 -2.61 -2.09
N ILE A 491 14.15 -3.95 -2.16
CA ILE A 491 15.04 -4.77 -1.34
C ILE A 491 16.51 -4.48 -1.69
N ALA A 492 16.83 -4.33 -2.98
CA ALA A 492 18.18 -3.97 -3.43
C ALA A 492 18.60 -2.58 -2.90
N ASN A 493 17.72 -1.58 -3.01
CA ASN A 493 17.97 -0.25 -2.47
C ASN A 493 18.12 -0.25 -0.95
N LEU A 494 17.28 -1.00 -0.25
CA LEU A 494 17.37 -1.16 1.20
C LEU A 494 18.70 -1.83 1.59
N THR A 495 19.11 -2.88 0.87
CA THR A 495 20.42 -3.52 1.06
C THR A 495 21.56 -2.53 0.83
N TYR A 496 21.45 -1.68 -0.20
CA TYR A 496 22.45 -0.64 -0.45
C TYR A 496 22.57 0.33 0.73
N ILE A 497 21.45 0.78 1.31
CA ILE A 497 21.45 1.70 2.46
C ILE A 497 21.96 1.01 3.72
N GLN A 498 21.44 -0.18 4.06
CA GLN A 498 21.68 -0.85 5.35
C GLN A 498 22.98 -1.64 5.41
N VAL A 499 23.60 -1.98 4.26
CA VAL A 499 24.83 -2.77 4.22
C VAL A 499 25.96 -2.00 3.58
N VAL A 500 25.75 -1.43 2.37
CA VAL A 500 26.83 -0.81 1.60
C VAL A 500 27.14 0.60 2.11
N LYS A 501 26.11 1.41 2.35
CA LYS A 501 26.23 2.81 2.76
C LYS A 501 26.02 3.05 4.26
N ALA A 502 25.79 1.99 5.04
CA ALA A 502 25.48 2.12 6.47
C ALA A 502 26.57 2.88 7.22
N GLN A 503 27.83 2.50 7.02
CA GLN A 503 28.98 3.14 7.68
C GLN A 503 29.10 4.63 7.33
N ASP A 504 28.92 4.97 6.04
CA ASP A 504 28.98 6.36 5.60
C ASP A 504 27.94 7.24 6.32
N TYR A 505 26.71 6.72 6.52
CA TYR A 505 25.65 7.44 7.25
C TYR A 505 25.91 7.50 8.76
N GLN A 506 26.43 6.40 9.35
CA GLN A 506 26.72 6.34 10.78
C GLN A 506 27.87 7.28 11.18
N ASP A 507 28.88 7.45 10.33
CA ASP A 507 30.06 8.29 10.59
C ASP A 507 29.81 9.78 10.28
N MET A 508 28.63 10.17 9.80
CA MET A 508 28.30 11.58 9.58
C MET A 508 28.32 12.35 10.89
N ALA A 509 29.05 13.46 10.94
CA ALA A 509 29.22 14.29 12.15
C ALA A 509 27.90 14.87 12.71
N ASN A 510 26.88 15.03 11.85
CA ASN A 510 25.56 15.52 12.20
C ASN A 510 24.54 14.37 12.41
N ASN A 511 25.00 13.14 12.57
CA ASN A 511 24.11 12.00 12.81
C ASN A 511 23.60 12.01 14.26
N ASN A 512 22.33 12.43 14.41
CA ASN A 512 21.67 12.51 15.70
C ASN A 512 21.54 11.16 16.42
N HIS A 513 21.49 10.05 15.68
CA HIS A 513 21.47 8.69 16.26
C HIS A 513 22.79 8.35 16.96
N THR A 514 23.92 8.68 16.33
CA THR A 514 25.24 8.48 16.94
C THR A 514 25.40 9.33 18.19
N ILE A 515 24.91 10.58 18.14
CA ILE A 515 24.92 11.49 19.29
C ILE A 515 24.00 10.96 20.40
N ALA A 516 22.78 10.51 20.08
CA ALA A 516 21.86 9.93 21.06
C ALA A 516 22.43 8.65 21.70
N LYS A 517 23.11 7.78 20.93
CA LYS A 517 23.84 6.62 21.48
C LYS A 517 24.96 7.03 22.39
N SER A 518 25.68 8.10 22.09
CA SER A 518 26.75 8.62 22.90
C SER A 518 26.27 9.16 24.26
N SER A 519 24.98 9.44 24.44
CA SER A 519 24.43 9.83 25.75
C SER A 519 24.42 8.70 26.78
N TYR A 520 24.56 7.45 26.36
CA TYR A 520 24.77 6.31 27.27
C TYR A 520 26.24 6.10 27.68
N VAL A 521 27.15 6.88 27.11
CA VAL A 521 28.60 6.82 27.43
C VAL A 521 28.99 8.10 28.14
N GLN A 522 29.66 7.95 29.28
CA GLN A 522 30.19 9.09 30.02
C GLN A 522 31.32 9.76 29.21
N ARG A 523 31.10 10.96 28.71
CA ARG A 523 32.14 11.76 28.06
C ARG A 523 33.09 12.37 29.10
N GLY A 524 34.36 12.46 28.77
CA GLY A 524 35.37 13.15 29.59
C GLY A 524 35.02 14.62 29.83
N ALA A 525 35.50 15.19 30.93
CA ALA A 525 35.34 16.61 31.21
C ALA A 525 36.28 17.46 30.33
N ILE A 526 35.78 18.62 29.88
CA ILE A 526 36.60 19.65 29.24
C ILE A 526 36.97 20.66 30.31
N LEU A 527 38.25 20.80 30.55
CA LEU A 527 38.80 21.68 31.59
C LEU A 527 39.62 22.80 30.96
N THR A 528 39.69 23.92 31.64
CA THR A 528 40.67 24.98 31.36
C THR A 528 42.07 24.57 31.90
N SER A 529 43.12 25.32 31.56
CA SER A 529 44.48 25.05 32.03
C SER A 529 44.64 25.20 33.55
N ASP A 530 43.76 25.92 34.20
CA ASP A 530 43.67 26.14 35.65
C ASP A 530 42.68 25.22 36.37
N GLY A 531 42.11 24.22 35.62
CA GLY A 531 41.28 23.16 36.18
C GLY A 531 39.79 23.49 36.32
N VAL A 532 39.31 24.61 35.79
CA VAL A 532 37.88 24.95 35.81
C VAL A 532 37.12 24.08 34.78
N THR A 533 36.03 23.46 35.21
CA THR A 533 35.20 22.58 34.36
C THR A 533 34.34 23.39 33.42
N LEU A 534 34.63 23.34 32.11
CA LEU A 534 33.82 23.99 31.07
C LEU A 534 32.69 23.10 30.59
N ALA A 535 32.89 21.78 30.57
CA ALA A 535 31.85 20.82 30.20
C ALA A 535 32.07 19.49 30.95
N GLU A 536 30.99 18.91 31.47
CA GLU A 536 31.03 17.62 32.16
C GLU A 536 29.77 16.77 31.84
N SER A 537 29.86 15.45 32.09
CA SER A 537 28.76 14.52 31.92
C SER A 537 28.18 14.13 33.27
N VAL A 538 26.90 14.46 33.51
CA VAL A 538 26.18 14.13 34.75
C VAL A 538 25.27 12.94 34.51
N ALA A 539 25.41 11.88 35.33
CA ALA A 539 24.59 10.68 35.23
C ALA A 539 23.14 10.95 35.62
N GLN A 540 22.20 10.41 34.83
CA GLN A 540 20.77 10.44 35.08
C GLN A 540 20.28 9.12 35.66
N ALA A 541 19.06 9.12 36.25
CA ALA A 541 18.45 7.94 36.83
C ALA A 541 18.09 6.83 35.81
N ASP A 542 17.99 7.18 34.54
CA ASP A 542 17.67 6.29 33.41
C ASP A 542 18.93 5.64 32.78
N GLY A 543 20.13 5.87 33.38
CA GLY A 543 21.39 5.36 32.87
C GLY A 543 22.00 6.19 31.73
N THR A 544 21.42 7.31 31.37
CA THR A 544 22.02 8.26 30.43
C THR A 544 22.88 9.29 31.11
N TYR A 545 23.70 9.98 30.34
CA TYR A 545 24.53 11.11 30.81
C TYR A 545 24.07 12.37 30.08
N ILE A 546 23.76 13.44 30.86
CA ILE A 546 23.50 14.76 30.30
C ILE A 546 24.80 15.55 30.31
N ARG A 547 25.08 16.20 29.18
CA ARG A 547 26.21 17.13 29.09
C ARG A 547 25.79 18.47 29.66
N THR A 548 26.53 18.92 30.68
CA THR A 548 26.33 20.19 31.37
C THR A 548 27.52 21.11 31.15
N TYR A 549 27.25 22.41 31.13
CA TYR A 549 28.21 23.48 30.93
C TYR A 549 28.17 24.42 32.15
N PRO A 550 28.90 24.12 33.22
CA PRO A 550 28.78 24.83 34.49
C PRO A 550 29.05 26.33 34.37
N GLU A 551 30.00 26.70 33.51
CA GLU A 551 30.37 28.11 33.25
C GLU A 551 29.49 28.80 32.15
N GLY A 552 28.38 28.14 31.74
CA GLY A 552 27.42 28.70 30.82
C GLY A 552 28.01 29.06 29.45
N SER A 553 27.95 30.34 29.07
CA SER A 553 28.43 30.81 27.77
C SER A 553 29.93 31.04 27.69
N LEU A 554 30.71 30.79 28.77
CA LEU A 554 32.16 30.95 28.76
C LEU A 554 32.78 30.02 27.73
N ALA A 555 33.51 30.55 26.78
CA ALA A 555 34.15 29.85 25.69
C ALA A 555 33.20 29.01 24.79
N ALA A 556 31.88 29.30 24.77
CA ALA A 556 30.88 28.51 24.04
C ALA A 556 31.20 28.32 22.54
N HIS A 557 31.83 29.31 21.91
CA HIS A 557 32.23 29.26 20.48
C HIS A 557 33.47 28.34 20.24
N VAL A 558 34.22 28.00 21.28
CA VAL A 558 35.36 27.08 21.22
C VAL A 558 34.94 25.69 21.69
N VAL A 559 34.32 25.60 22.87
CA VAL A 559 33.83 24.35 23.45
C VAL A 559 32.72 23.77 22.57
N GLY A 560 31.81 24.60 22.09
CA GLY A 560 30.64 24.17 21.36
C GLY A 560 29.54 23.62 22.27
N TYR A 561 28.68 22.78 21.71
CA TYR A 561 27.61 22.09 22.43
C TYR A 561 27.36 20.70 21.86
N VAL A 562 26.69 19.85 22.61
CA VAL A 562 26.13 18.57 22.13
C VAL A 562 24.62 18.62 22.26
N SER A 563 23.93 18.38 21.18
CA SER A 563 22.46 18.33 21.10
C SER A 563 22.02 17.13 20.28
N THR A 564 21.04 16.38 20.79
CA THR A 564 20.42 15.26 20.06
C THR A 564 19.63 15.74 18.85
N GLN A 565 19.23 17.01 18.81
CA GLN A 565 18.46 17.60 17.72
C GLN A 565 19.33 18.30 16.67
N TYR A 566 20.41 19.00 17.11
CA TYR A 566 21.22 19.88 16.25
C TYR A 566 22.65 19.38 16.03
N GLY A 567 22.99 18.22 16.58
CA GLY A 567 24.33 17.68 16.46
C GLY A 567 25.31 18.25 17.50
N ALA A 568 26.61 18.10 17.23
CA ALA A 568 27.68 18.63 18.07
C ALA A 568 28.48 19.69 17.31
N THR A 569 29.04 20.68 18.04
CA THR A 569 29.86 21.74 17.47
C THR A 569 31.13 21.97 18.30
N GLY A 570 32.11 22.69 17.75
CA GLY A 570 33.35 23.04 18.46
C GLY A 570 34.19 21.82 18.88
N ILE A 571 34.84 21.90 20.05
CA ILE A 571 35.63 20.78 20.62
C ILE A 571 34.72 19.57 20.86
N GLU A 572 33.48 19.76 21.28
CA GLU A 572 32.52 18.66 21.48
C GLU A 572 32.27 17.81 20.22
N ALA A 573 32.44 18.39 19.04
CA ALA A 573 32.30 17.66 17.77
C ALA A 573 33.60 16.92 17.38
N SER A 574 34.74 17.31 17.92
CA SER A 574 36.05 16.73 17.58
C SER A 574 36.48 15.59 18.53
N MET A 575 35.75 15.40 19.61
CA MET A 575 35.94 14.34 20.62
C MET A 575 34.85 13.27 20.53
#